data_022fd491f0764d3055370544976ad6a2
#
_entry.id   022fd491f0764d3055370544976ad6a2
#
_cell.length_a   1.000
_cell.length_b   1.000
_cell.length_c   1.000
_cell.angle_alpha   90.00
_cell.angle_beta   90.00
_cell.angle_gamma   90.00
#
_symmetry.space_group_name_H-M   'P 1'
#
loop_
_entity.id
_entity.type
_entity.pdbx_description
1 polymer ?
#
loop_
_entity_poly.entity_id
_entity_poly.type
_entity_poly.pdbx_seq_one_letter_code
_entity_poly.pdbx_strand_id
1 'polypeptide(L)'
;MKKRYKRTFLVLYAFCSLLAEGVSAQSLVLSLEKTISLAADSSLEAFRTKNLFLSGYWEFRNYKAERLPSLTLNITPAEYYRDITKRYDSEKDIDEYRKQQSFYAGGNLKIKQNFDMLGGSFFVDTDLGYMRYFGSNTYNQFTSVPIRIGYSQDLLGYNPFRWEKKIEPLEYEKV
;
A
#
# COMPACT_ATOMS: atom_id res chain seq x y z
N MET A 1 24.99 31.80 58.22
CA MET A 1 24.50 31.47 56.87
C MET A 1 25.59 31.54 55.79
N LYS A 2 26.58 32.41 55.81
CA LYS A 2 27.60 32.59 54.74
C LYS A 2 28.52 31.40 54.47
N LYS A 3 28.74 30.45 55.43
CA LYS A 3 29.65 29.28 55.21
C LYS A 3 29.01 28.15 54.40
N ARG A 4 27.69 28.01 54.34
CA ARG A 4 27.01 26.96 53.58
C ARG A 4 27.03 27.23 52.05
N TYR A 5 26.83 28.48 51.66
CA TYR A 5 26.87 28.88 50.23
C TYR A 5 28.25 28.70 49.59
N LYS A 6 29.33 28.91 50.34
CA LYS A 6 30.69 28.68 49.81
C LYS A 6 30.96 27.20 49.51
N ARG A 7 30.42 26.27 50.29
CA ARG A 7 30.58 24.83 50.05
C ARG A 7 29.73 24.36 48.88
N THR A 8 28.53 24.84 48.70
CA THR A 8 27.68 24.51 47.54
C THR A 8 28.24 25.08 46.25
N PHE A 9 28.82 26.28 46.29
CA PHE A 9 29.48 26.88 45.13
C PHE A 9 30.77 26.13 44.70
N LEU A 10 31.55 25.64 45.66
CA LEU A 10 32.72 24.83 45.43
C LEU A 10 32.40 23.46 44.80
N VAL A 11 31.33 22.83 45.26
CA VAL A 11 30.84 21.56 44.71
C VAL A 11 30.29 21.74 43.29
N LEU A 12 29.58 22.83 43.03
CA LEU A 12 29.07 23.16 41.70
C LEU A 12 30.21 23.47 40.72
N TYR A 13 31.27 24.17 41.17
CA TYR A 13 32.45 24.47 40.35
C TYR A 13 33.25 23.21 40.04
N ALA A 14 33.42 22.31 41.03
CA ALA A 14 34.09 21.01 40.82
C ALA A 14 33.28 20.10 39.87
N PHE A 15 31.95 20.16 39.90
CA PHE A 15 31.07 19.43 39.00
C PHE A 15 31.15 19.98 37.58
N CYS A 16 31.18 21.29 37.40
CA CYS A 16 31.37 21.90 36.07
C CYS A 16 32.75 21.65 35.47
N SER A 17 33.78 21.56 36.29
CA SER A 17 35.16 21.27 35.80
C SER A 17 35.31 19.80 35.38
N LEU A 18 34.55 18.88 35.95
CA LEU A 18 34.50 17.46 35.54
C LEU A 18 33.75 17.23 34.21
N LEU A 19 32.87 18.16 33.83
CA LEU A 19 32.15 18.12 32.53
C LEU A 19 32.94 18.79 31.41
N ALA A 20 34.02 19.44 31.69
CA ALA A 20 34.94 20.05 30.73
C ALA A 20 35.98 19.07 30.16
N GLU A 21 35.68 17.77 30.15
CA GLU A 21 36.50 16.81 29.39
C GLU A 21 36.41 17.10 27.91
N GLY A 22 37.55 17.42 27.38
CA GLY A 22 37.75 18.04 26.10
C GLY A 22 36.97 17.43 24.96
N VAL A 23 36.16 18.25 24.33
CA VAL A 23 35.73 18.05 22.93
C VAL A 23 37.03 18.15 22.10
N SER A 24 37.72 17.01 21.96
CA SER A 24 38.85 16.87 21.06
C SER A 24 38.29 16.96 19.64
N ALA A 25 38.33 18.13 19.04
CA ALA A 25 38.07 18.31 17.64
C ALA A 25 39.13 17.49 16.87
N GLN A 26 38.79 16.28 16.43
CA GLN A 26 39.63 15.51 15.54
C GLN A 26 39.72 16.26 14.22
N SER A 27 40.89 16.83 13.96
CA SER A 27 41.16 17.39 12.65
C SER A 27 41.23 16.25 11.63
N LEU A 28 40.18 16.13 10.81
CA LEU A 28 40.14 15.16 9.71
C LEU A 28 41.10 15.67 8.62
N VAL A 29 42.31 15.07 8.54
CA VAL A 29 43.22 15.32 7.42
C VAL A 29 42.69 14.60 6.20
N LEU A 30 42.11 15.36 5.28
CA LEU A 30 41.57 14.87 4.02
C LEU A 30 42.68 14.86 2.96
N SER A 31 43.12 13.66 2.55
CA SER A 31 43.85 13.53 1.29
C SER A 31 42.92 13.69 0.11
N LEU A 32 43.42 14.05 -1.07
CA LEU A 32 42.62 14.19 -2.28
C LEU A 32 41.79 12.92 -2.59
N GLU A 33 42.42 11.75 -2.48
CA GLU A 33 41.76 10.44 -2.69
C GLU A 33 40.63 10.21 -1.70
N LYS A 34 40.84 10.52 -0.42
CA LYS A 34 39.83 10.36 0.62
C LYS A 34 38.70 11.35 0.48
N THR A 35 38.98 12.55 -0.04
CA THR A 35 37.95 13.56 -0.36
C THR A 35 37.09 13.10 -1.53
N ILE A 36 37.68 12.55 -2.58
CA ILE A 36 36.97 12.01 -3.73
C ILE A 36 36.09 10.80 -3.32
N SER A 37 36.61 9.87 -2.54
CA SER A 37 35.82 8.72 -2.07
C SER A 37 34.67 9.14 -1.16
N LEU A 38 34.89 10.08 -0.24
CA LEU A 38 33.85 10.66 0.61
C LEU A 38 32.77 11.39 -0.21
N ALA A 39 33.19 12.13 -1.23
CA ALA A 39 32.24 12.82 -2.12
C ALA A 39 31.42 11.82 -2.96
N ALA A 40 32.05 10.74 -3.42
CA ALA A 40 31.38 9.71 -4.20
C ALA A 40 30.42 8.84 -3.36
N ASP A 41 30.82 8.47 -2.12
CA ASP A 41 30.07 7.52 -1.31
C ASP A 41 29.10 8.17 -0.31
N SER A 42 29.39 9.39 0.14
CA SER A 42 28.70 10.02 1.27
C SER A 42 28.09 11.39 0.97
N SER A 43 28.18 11.87 -0.27
CA SER A 43 27.55 13.15 -0.64
C SER A 43 26.04 12.97 -0.74
N LEU A 44 25.30 14.03 -0.43
CA LEU A 44 23.83 14.06 -0.60
C LEU A 44 23.43 13.75 -2.04
N GLU A 45 24.22 14.21 -3.01
CA GLU A 45 23.97 13.99 -4.43
C GLU A 45 24.19 12.52 -4.84
N ALA A 46 25.23 11.86 -4.34
CA ALA A 46 25.46 10.45 -4.57
C ALA A 46 24.32 9.60 -3.97
N PHE A 47 23.87 9.95 -2.75
CA PHE A 47 22.73 9.30 -2.12
C PHE A 47 21.44 9.49 -2.94
N ARG A 48 21.18 10.70 -3.43
CA ARG A 48 20.05 11.02 -4.27
C ARG A 48 20.06 10.23 -5.59
N THR A 49 21.19 10.21 -6.28
CA THR A 49 21.37 9.50 -7.54
C THR A 49 21.15 7.99 -7.36
N LYS A 50 21.70 7.41 -6.28
CA LYS A 50 21.49 6.00 -5.94
C LYS A 50 20.00 5.69 -5.72
N ASN A 51 19.29 6.56 -5.00
CA ASN A 51 17.86 6.36 -4.75
C ASN A 51 17.04 6.52 -6.03
N LEU A 52 17.37 7.45 -6.89
CA LEU A 52 16.74 7.61 -8.20
C LEU A 52 16.93 6.35 -9.06
N PHE A 53 18.16 5.85 -9.14
CA PHE A 53 18.44 4.59 -9.85
C PHE A 53 17.65 3.41 -9.27
N LEU A 54 17.61 3.26 -7.94
CA LEU A 54 16.83 2.21 -7.31
C LEU A 54 15.32 2.36 -7.59
N SER A 55 14.79 3.58 -7.58
CA SER A 55 13.40 3.85 -7.93
C SER A 55 13.10 3.37 -9.35
N GLY A 56 13.87 3.85 -10.34
CA GLY A 56 13.70 3.46 -11.74
C GLY A 56 13.87 1.96 -11.98
N TYR A 57 14.82 1.32 -11.27
CA TYR A 57 14.98 -0.13 -11.32
C TYR A 57 13.74 -0.89 -10.82
N TRP A 58 13.16 -0.46 -9.69
CA TRP A 58 11.97 -1.10 -9.15
C TRP A 58 10.72 -0.80 -9.94
N GLU A 59 10.59 0.40 -10.50
CA GLU A 59 9.52 0.78 -11.43
C GLU A 59 9.53 -0.12 -12.67
N PHE A 60 10.69 -0.30 -13.28
CA PHE A 60 10.83 -1.19 -14.42
C PHE A 60 10.56 -2.67 -14.09
N ARG A 61 10.94 -3.12 -12.87
CA ARG A 61 10.59 -4.47 -12.42
C ARG A 61 9.11 -4.63 -12.19
N ASN A 62 8.46 -3.62 -11.61
CA ASN A 62 7.00 -3.61 -11.42
C ASN A 62 6.28 -3.69 -12.77
N TYR A 63 6.67 -2.86 -13.71
CA TYR A 63 6.18 -2.91 -15.08
C TYR A 63 6.27 -4.32 -15.70
N LYS A 64 7.40 -5.00 -15.55
CA LYS A 64 7.54 -6.38 -16.01
C LYS A 64 6.62 -7.35 -15.30
N ALA A 65 6.45 -7.17 -13.98
CA ALA A 65 5.60 -8.03 -13.17
C ALA A 65 4.11 -7.85 -13.51
N GLU A 66 3.65 -6.65 -13.81
CA GLU A 66 2.26 -6.35 -14.21
C GLU A 66 1.85 -6.96 -15.54
N ARG A 67 2.83 -7.44 -16.33
CA ARG A 67 2.61 -8.19 -17.57
C ARG A 67 2.43 -9.68 -17.38
N LEU A 68 2.68 -10.18 -16.20
CA LEU A 68 2.40 -11.57 -15.83
C LEU A 68 0.95 -11.71 -15.38
N PRO A 69 0.38 -12.91 -15.41
CA PRO A 69 -0.93 -13.16 -14.84
C PRO A 69 -0.94 -12.79 -13.36
N SER A 70 -1.85 -11.92 -12.95
CA SER A 70 -2.05 -11.58 -11.55
C SER A 70 -3.11 -12.49 -10.93
N LEU A 71 -2.79 -13.07 -9.78
CA LEU A 71 -3.72 -13.85 -8.96
C LEU A 71 -4.12 -13.01 -7.75
N THR A 72 -5.40 -12.71 -7.62
CA THR A 72 -5.94 -11.92 -6.52
C THR A 72 -6.97 -12.73 -5.75
N LEU A 73 -6.80 -12.81 -4.44
CA LEU A 73 -7.76 -13.39 -3.52
C LEU A 73 -8.35 -12.29 -2.65
N ASN A 74 -9.66 -12.06 -2.80
CA ASN A 74 -10.41 -11.13 -1.96
C ASN A 74 -11.27 -11.94 -1.00
N ILE A 75 -11.13 -11.69 0.29
CA ILE A 75 -11.91 -12.38 1.32
C ILE A 75 -12.64 -11.32 2.14
N THR A 76 -13.95 -11.51 2.29
CA THR A 76 -14.79 -10.77 3.24
C THR A 76 -15.19 -11.76 4.34
N PRO A 77 -14.45 -11.80 5.46
CA PRO A 77 -14.68 -12.82 6.49
C PRO A 77 -16.00 -12.62 7.23
N ALA A 78 -16.42 -11.37 7.42
CA ALA A 78 -17.66 -11.04 8.12
C ALA A 78 -18.13 -9.64 7.76
N GLU A 79 -19.34 -9.55 7.26
CA GLU A 79 -20.04 -8.29 7.02
C GLU A 79 -21.44 -8.41 7.61
N TYR A 80 -21.77 -7.55 8.58
CA TYR A 80 -23.09 -7.51 9.18
C TYR A 80 -23.84 -6.28 8.68
N TYR A 81 -24.96 -6.51 8.05
CA TYR A 81 -25.81 -5.50 7.48
C TYR A 81 -27.12 -5.39 8.24
N ARG A 82 -27.50 -4.18 8.59
CA ARG A 82 -28.79 -3.88 9.22
C ARG A 82 -29.40 -2.67 8.58
N ASP A 83 -30.58 -2.84 8.02
CA ASP A 83 -31.34 -1.79 7.37
C ASP A 83 -32.80 -1.78 7.84
N ILE A 84 -33.46 -0.64 7.67
CA ILE A 84 -34.90 -0.49 7.88
C ILE A 84 -35.50 -0.01 6.56
N THR A 85 -36.09 -0.95 5.86
CA THR A 85 -36.65 -0.69 4.52
C THR A 85 -38.14 -0.54 4.60
N LYS A 86 -38.66 0.50 3.96
CA LYS A 86 -40.10 0.69 3.75
C LYS A 86 -40.57 -0.28 2.69
N ARG A 87 -41.52 -1.14 3.01
CA ARG A 87 -42.16 -2.08 2.06
C ARG A 87 -43.66 -1.93 2.10
N TYR A 88 -44.25 -1.90 0.93
CA TYR A 88 -45.69 -1.93 0.78
C TYR A 88 -46.21 -3.33 1.09
N ASP A 89 -47.20 -3.39 1.98
CA ASP A 89 -47.94 -4.62 2.30
C ASP A 89 -49.27 -4.59 1.54
N SER A 90 -49.38 -5.43 0.52
CA SER A 90 -50.54 -5.50 -0.34
C SER A 90 -51.82 -6.07 0.31
N GLU A 91 -51.70 -6.77 1.44
CA GLU A 91 -52.87 -7.30 2.17
C GLU A 91 -53.51 -6.21 3.04
N LYS A 92 -52.71 -5.27 3.53
CA LYS A 92 -53.17 -4.20 4.43
C LYS A 92 -53.28 -2.83 3.75
N ASP A 93 -52.83 -2.72 2.49
CA ASP A 93 -52.79 -1.47 1.72
C ASP A 93 -52.01 -0.35 2.45
N ILE A 94 -50.93 -0.71 3.15
CA ILE A 94 -50.09 0.22 3.93
C ILE A 94 -48.63 -0.01 3.67
N ASP A 95 -47.83 1.05 3.84
CA ASP A 95 -46.40 0.98 3.88
C ASP A 95 -45.90 0.61 5.30
N GLU A 96 -45.21 -0.51 5.44
CA GLU A 96 -44.66 -0.97 6.69
C GLU A 96 -43.12 -0.90 6.69
N TYR A 97 -42.52 -0.38 7.78
CA TYR A 97 -41.10 -0.40 7.96
C TYR A 97 -40.64 -1.74 8.51
N ARG A 98 -39.88 -2.49 7.68
CA ARG A 98 -39.33 -3.81 8.08
C ARG A 98 -37.85 -3.72 8.32
N LYS A 99 -37.43 -4.24 9.46
CA LYS A 99 -35.99 -4.41 9.77
C LYS A 99 -35.46 -5.59 8.98
N GLN A 100 -34.44 -5.33 8.18
CA GLN A 100 -33.69 -6.37 7.45
C GLN A 100 -32.32 -6.48 8.09
N GLN A 101 -31.91 -7.66 8.47
CA GLN A 101 -30.62 -7.96 9.04
C GLN A 101 -30.03 -9.14 8.31
N SER A 102 -28.79 -9.02 7.90
CA SER A 102 -28.08 -10.10 7.21
C SER A 102 -26.62 -10.13 7.62
N PHE A 103 -26.06 -11.31 7.60
CA PHE A 103 -24.65 -11.55 7.74
C PHE A 103 -24.14 -12.15 6.42
N TYR A 104 -23.06 -11.58 5.93
CA TYR A 104 -22.40 -12.06 4.72
C TYR A 104 -20.96 -12.44 5.03
N ALA A 105 -20.50 -13.54 4.45
CA ALA A 105 -19.11 -13.92 4.39
C ALA A 105 -18.84 -14.50 3.00
N GLY A 106 -17.72 -14.14 2.41
CA GLY A 106 -17.44 -14.60 1.04
C GLY A 106 -16.00 -14.44 0.62
N GLY A 107 -15.67 -15.04 -0.50
CA GLY A 107 -14.37 -14.95 -1.13
C GLY A 107 -14.47 -14.99 -2.65
N ASN A 108 -13.60 -14.22 -3.29
CA ASN A 108 -13.43 -14.17 -4.74
C ASN A 108 -11.97 -14.44 -5.06
N LEU A 109 -11.72 -15.41 -5.91
CA LEU A 109 -10.41 -15.69 -6.48
C LEU A 109 -10.42 -15.29 -7.95
N LYS A 110 -9.53 -14.39 -8.34
CA LYS A 110 -9.47 -13.81 -9.68
C LYS A 110 -8.07 -13.91 -10.27
N ILE A 111 -7.98 -14.43 -11.47
CA ILE A 111 -6.80 -14.36 -12.33
C ILE A 111 -7.06 -13.32 -13.41
N LYS A 112 -6.17 -12.36 -13.57
CA LYS A 112 -6.24 -11.33 -14.62
C LYS A 112 -4.94 -11.30 -15.41
N GLN A 113 -5.06 -11.23 -16.74
CA GLN A 113 -3.95 -11.10 -17.67
C GLN A 113 -4.19 -9.95 -18.63
N ASN A 114 -3.26 -9.02 -18.71
CA ASN A 114 -3.28 -7.92 -19.66
C ASN A 114 -2.65 -8.35 -21.00
N PHE A 115 -3.23 -7.88 -22.11
CA PHE A 115 -2.74 -8.17 -23.45
C PHE A 115 -2.32 -6.89 -24.17
N ASP A 116 -1.03 -6.78 -24.44
CA ASP A 116 -0.42 -5.61 -25.09
C ASP A 116 -0.97 -5.34 -26.50
N MET A 117 -1.25 -6.41 -27.25
CA MET A 117 -1.66 -6.30 -28.64
C MET A 117 -3.05 -5.71 -28.80
N LEU A 118 -3.99 -6.14 -27.96
CA LEU A 118 -5.40 -5.77 -28.04
C LEU A 118 -5.74 -4.57 -27.14
N GLY A 119 -4.90 -4.28 -26.13
CA GLY A 119 -5.17 -3.22 -25.17
C GLY A 119 -6.25 -3.56 -24.15
N GLY A 120 -6.59 -4.85 -24.05
CA GLY A 120 -7.59 -5.35 -23.11
C GLY A 120 -7.01 -6.30 -22.08
N SER A 121 -7.85 -6.81 -21.22
CA SER A 121 -7.50 -7.79 -20.19
C SER A 121 -8.47 -8.95 -20.17
N PHE A 122 -7.95 -10.17 -20.11
CA PHE A 122 -8.69 -11.37 -19.79
C PHE A 122 -8.74 -11.59 -18.30
N PHE A 123 -9.86 -12.10 -17.83
CA PHE A 123 -9.97 -12.54 -16.44
C PHE A 123 -10.75 -13.86 -16.35
N VAL A 124 -10.34 -14.62 -15.35
CA VAL A 124 -11.06 -15.81 -14.89
C VAL A 124 -11.26 -15.66 -13.40
N ASP A 125 -12.48 -15.74 -12.94
CA ASP A 125 -12.77 -15.63 -11.51
C ASP A 125 -13.76 -16.71 -11.03
N THR A 126 -13.73 -16.93 -9.73
CA THR A 126 -14.66 -17.78 -9.00
C THR A 126 -15.10 -17.07 -7.73
N ASP A 127 -16.40 -17.15 -7.43
CA ASP A 127 -16.99 -16.53 -6.25
C ASP A 127 -17.65 -17.60 -5.37
N LEU A 128 -17.45 -17.48 -4.06
CA LEU A 128 -18.16 -18.23 -3.04
C LEU A 128 -18.69 -17.26 -2.00
N GLY A 129 -19.99 -17.29 -1.75
CA GLY A 129 -20.67 -16.44 -0.78
C GLY A 129 -21.56 -17.25 0.14
N TYR A 130 -21.56 -16.88 1.40
CA TYR A 130 -22.49 -17.33 2.41
C TYR A 130 -23.25 -16.12 2.95
N MET A 131 -24.57 -16.19 2.97
CA MET A 131 -25.42 -15.14 3.51
C MET A 131 -26.42 -15.76 4.48
N ARG A 132 -26.54 -15.15 5.65
CA ARG A 132 -27.53 -15.49 6.65
C ARG A 132 -28.46 -14.31 6.87
N TYR A 133 -29.73 -14.52 6.65
CA TYR A 133 -30.79 -13.54 6.92
C TYR A 133 -31.38 -13.77 8.30
N PHE A 134 -31.53 -12.69 9.06
CA PHE A 134 -32.15 -12.72 10.39
C PHE A 134 -33.53 -12.04 10.31
N GLY A 135 -34.52 -12.60 10.93
CA GLY A 135 -35.88 -12.08 10.95
C GLY A 135 -36.87 -13.11 11.46
N SER A 136 -38.13 -12.91 11.17
CA SER A 136 -39.18 -13.88 11.49
C SER A 136 -38.94 -15.27 10.84
N ASN A 137 -38.32 -15.26 9.65
CA ASN A 137 -37.84 -16.48 8.97
C ASN A 137 -36.33 -16.34 8.75
N THR A 138 -35.55 -16.92 9.65
CA THR A 138 -34.09 -17.01 9.50
C THR A 138 -33.74 -18.10 8.51
N TYR A 139 -32.98 -17.76 7.45
CA TYR A 139 -32.50 -18.75 6.49
C TYR A 139 -31.06 -18.45 6.07
N ASN A 140 -30.41 -19.50 5.60
CA ASN A 140 -29.05 -19.43 5.08
C ASN A 140 -29.07 -19.60 3.56
N GLN A 141 -28.24 -18.85 2.88
CA GLN A 141 -28.11 -18.93 1.43
C GLN A 141 -26.62 -19.08 1.09
N PHE A 142 -26.31 -20.03 0.23
CA PHE A 142 -25.01 -20.16 -0.40
C PHE A 142 -25.11 -19.71 -1.85
N THR A 143 -24.14 -18.92 -2.26
CA THR A 143 -24.01 -18.48 -3.65
C THR A 143 -22.65 -18.89 -4.14
N SER A 144 -22.57 -19.57 -5.26
CA SER A 144 -21.32 -19.97 -5.88
C SER A 144 -21.38 -19.67 -7.37
N VAL A 145 -20.34 -19.01 -7.87
CA VAL A 145 -20.04 -18.89 -9.29
C VAL A 145 -18.77 -19.70 -9.53
N PRO A 146 -18.87 -20.96 -9.97
CA PRO A 146 -17.70 -21.84 -10.06
C PRO A 146 -16.62 -21.31 -10.98
N ILE A 147 -17.00 -20.78 -12.15
CA ILE A 147 -16.06 -20.19 -13.11
C ILE A 147 -16.81 -19.11 -13.89
N ARG A 148 -16.20 -17.94 -13.95
CA ARG A 148 -16.61 -16.85 -14.84
C ARG A 148 -15.39 -16.43 -15.65
N ILE A 149 -15.52 -16.41 -16.97
CA ILE A 149 -14.48 -15.97 -17.89
C ILE A 149 -14.96 -14.72 -18.58
N GLY A 150 -14.12 -13.71 -18.65
CA GLY A 150 -14.47 -12.47 -19.31
C GLY A 150 -13.27 -11.78 -19.95
N TYR A 151 -13.59 -10.88 -20.86
CA TYR A 151 -12.65 -10.01 -21.53
C TYR A 151 -13.15 -8.58 -21.44
N SER A 152 -12.27 -7.66 -21.07
CA SER A 152 -12.55 -6.23 -20.98
C SER A 152 -11.58 -5.46 -21.86
N GLN A 153 -12.11 -4.57 -22.69
CA GLN A 153 -11.32 -3.73 -23.61
C GLN A 153 -11.98 -2.37 -23.75
N ASP A 154 -11.19 -1.31 -23.71
CA ASP A 154 -11.61 0.03 -24.04
C ASP A 154 -11.66 0.20 -25.56
N LEU A 155 -12.83 0.48 -26.11
CA LEU A 155 -13.04 0.54 -27.55
C LEU A 155 -12.63 1.89 -28.16
N LEU A 156 -12.79 2.99 -27.41
CA LEU A 156 -12.56 4.36 -27.89
C LEU A 156 -11.30 5.00 -27.28
N GLY A 157 -10.54 4.27 -26.50
CA GLY A 157 -9.32 4.74 -25.85
C GLY A 157 -8.03 4.37 -26.62
N TYR A 158 -6.93 4.99 -26.25
CA TYR A 158 -5.61 4.51 -26.66
C TYR A 158 -5.26 3.22 -25.92
N ASN A 159 -4.41 2.39 -26.51
CA ASN A 159 -3.93 1.16 -25.87
C ASN A 159 -2.78 1.50 -24.89
N PRO A 160 -3.04 1.55 -23.56
CA PRO A 160 -2.04 1.91 -22.55
C PRO A 160 -0.88 0.91 -22.54
N PHE A 161 -1.16 -0.39 -22.61
CA PHE A 161 -0.15 -1.46 -22.53
C PHE A 161 0.86 -1.41 -23.67
N ARG A 162 0.43 -0.99 -24.86
CA ARG A 162 1.31 -0.83 -26.02
C ARG A 162 2.26 0.38 -25.84
N TRP A 163 1.77 1.46 -25.23
CA TRP A 163 2.58 2.65 -24.98
C TRP A 163 3.55 2.43 -23.83
N GLU A 164 3.13 1.86 -22.75
CA GLU A 164 3.98 1.45 -21.61
C GLU A 164 5.15 0.59 -22.09
N LYS A 165 4.88 -0.37 -23.00
CA LYS A 165 5.92 -1.23 -23.60
C LYS A 165 7.02 -0.44 -24.31
N LYS A 166 6.73 0.72 -24.83
CA LYS A 166 7.69 1.57 -25.51
C LYS A 166 8.36 2.58 -24.58
N ILE A 167 7.64 3.07 -23.61
CA ILE A 167 8.08 4.16 -22.72
C ILE A 167 8.94 3.63 -21.58
N GLU A 168 8.50 2.60 -20.89
CA GLU A 168 9.18 2.09 -19.69
C GLU A 168 10.65 1.68 -19.89
N PRO A 169 11.04 1.00 -20.99
CA PRO A 169 12.45 0.73 -21.24
C PRO A 169 13.28 2.00 -21.43
N LEU A 170 12.71 3.02 -22.09
CA LEU A 170 13.41 4.29 -22.35
C LEU A 170 13.56 5.11 -21.06
N GLU A 171 12.55 5.08 -20.18
CA GLU A 171 12.62 5.71 -18.87
C GLU A 171 13.68 5.04 -17.98
N TYR A 172 13.77 3.73 -18.03
CA TYR A 172 14.80 2.98 -17.32
C TYR A 172 16.21 3.28 -17.83
N GLU A 173 16.40 3.43 -19.16
CA GLU A 173 17.70 3.79 -19.75
C GLU A 173 18.14 5.22 -19.40
N LYS A 174 17.19 6.10 -19.05
CA LYS A 174 17.47 7.49 -18.70
C LYS A 174 17.96 7.67 -17.25
N VAL A 175 17.66 6.74 -16.36
CA VAL A 175 18.01 6.75 -14.94
C VAL A 175 19.41 6.19 -14.72
#